data_10b835ff562624866fcf93ff4b7eecbb
#
_entry.id   10b835ff562624866fcf93ff4b7eecbb
#
_cell.length_a   1.000
_cell.length_b   1.000
_cell.length_c   1.000
_cell.angle_alpha   90.00
_cell.angle_beta   90.00
_cell.angle_gamma   90.00
#
_symmetry.space_group_name_H-M   'P 1'
#
loop_
_entity.id
_entity.type
_entity.pdbx_description
1 polymer ?
#
loop_
_entity_poly.entity_id
_entity_poly.type
_entity_poly.pdbx_seq_one_letter_code
_entity_poly.pdbx_strand_id
1 'polypeptide(L)'
;MQLSTNPIRLTTEDPTLADILDYLNNNSRTFNITTMNDIDVELRNTYKGVLAHKQMLATMNNSKEPAKLTDFELALVLTFTLPIVRIAYSALSSKTDTNLYMFNPDPNSKNLGLYEECGEFIELHVSLLQQPLSMNMRKNILSYVTMMAPVVYESLDSAHVVVNNGIFNKETKTLEPFRPDFVATSKIQTDYKPVKTTPVLKEPDGSDWTVDEWIRELADHDPEKELLLWQVLAASFNPGHSYNKAILFVSREGNNGKGTYGQLIKNIVGQGNYSSLKIHDYSKRFEKRNLIGKVVHIAD
;
A
#
# COMPACT_ATOMS: atom_id res chain seq x y z
N MET A 1 12.10 10.22 5.64
CA MET A 1 10.91 10.59 4.84
C MET A 1 10.13 11.65 5.59
N GLN A 2 9.60 12.66 4.91
CA GLN A 2 8.79 13.71 5.54
C GLN A 2 7.31 13.43 5.27
N LEU A 3 6.53 13.23 6.33
CA LEU A 3 5.07 13.18 6.28
C LEU A 3 4.52 14.52 6.77
N SER A 4 3.69 15.18 5.98
CA SER A 4 2.96 16.35 6.44
C SER A 4 1.66 15.93 7.12
N THR A 5 1.26 16.67 8.16
CA THR A 5 -0.06 16.49 8.75
C THR A 5 -1.14 16.85 7.73
N ASN A 6 -2.23 16.09 7.73
CA ASN A 6 -3.40 16.43 6.92
C ASN A 6 -4.19 17.54 7.61
N PRO A 7 -4.41 18.72 6.99
CA PRO A 7 -5.26 19.74 7.57
C PRO A 7 -6.70 19.21 7.67
N ILE A 8 -7.26 19.26 8.87
CA ILE A 8 -8.63 18.82 9.10
C ILE A 8 -9.58 19.95 8.69
N ARG A 9 -10.35 19.72 7.63
CA ARG A 9 -11.33 20.66 7.10
C ARG A 9 -12.73 20.35 7.63
N LEU A 10 -12.91 20.40 8.93
CA LEU A 10 -14.22 20.27 9.56
C LEU A 10 -14.66 21.64 10.06
N THR A 11 -15.95 21.95 9.85
CA THR A 11 -16.62 23.11 10.45
C THR A 11 -17.51 22.60 11.58
N THR A 12 -17.50 23.29 12.72
CA THR A 12 -18.31 22.94 13.88
C THR A 12 -18.84 24.21 14.55
N GLU A 13 -20.02 24.11 15.13
CA GLU A 13 -20.62 25.15 15.99
C GLU A 13 -20.22 24.96 17.47
N ASP A 14 -19.61 23.82 17.83
CA ASP A 14 -19.06 23.58 19.17
C ASP A 14 -17.74 24.36 19.34
N PRO A 15 -17.70 25.38 20.21
CA PRO A 15 -16.53 26.23 20.38
C PRO A 15 -15.32 25.43 20.89
N THR A 16 -15.51 24.46 21.76
CA THR A 16 -14.41 23.63 22.29
C THR A 16 -13.78 22.79 21.20
N LEU A 17 -14.60 22.25 20.33
CA LEU A 17 -14.13 21.46 19.18
C LEU A 17 -13.45 22.35 18.14
N ALA A 18 -13.97 23.56 17.90
CA ALA A 18 -13.33 24.56 17.04
C ALA A 18 -11.91 24.91 17.53
N ASP A 19 -11.77 25.16 18.82
CA ASP A 19 -10.47 25.46 19.46
C ASP A 19 -9.48 24.29 19.32
N ILE A 20 -9.93 23.03 19.44
CA ILE A 20 -9.08 21.84 19.24
C ILE A 20 -8.64 21.73 17.77
N LEU A 21 -9.55 21.96 16.82
CA LEU A 21 -9.24 21.96 15.40
C LEU A 21 -8.22 23.06 15.03
N ASP A 22 -8.40 24.25 15.57
CA ASP A 22 -7.46 25.35 15.38
C ASP A 22 -6.10 25.04 16.02
N TYR A 23 -6.09 24.47 17.22
CA TYR A 23 -4.85 24.01 17.86
C TYR A 23 -4.11 23.00 16.97
N LEU A 24 -4.78 21.97 16.46
CA LEU A 24 -4.18 20.96 15.60
C LEU A 24 -3.64 21.59 14.30
N ASN A 25 -4.44 22.40 13.62
CA ASN A 25 -4.04 23.03 12.36
C ASN A 25 -2.88 24.02 12.54
N ASN A 26 -2.86 24.81 13.64
CA ASN A 26 -1.77 25.73 13.95
C ASN A 26 -0.49 25.03 14.40
N ASN A 27 -0.59 23.79 14.88
CA ASN A 27 0.55 22.94 15.22
C ASN A 27 0.87 21.91 14.12
N SER A 28 0.31 22.12 12.91
CA SER A 28 0.64 21.29 11.77
C SER A 28 2.15 21.39 11.46
N ARG A 29 2.77 20.24 11.30
CA ARG A 29 4.20 20.13 11.08
C ARG A 29 4.50 18.94 10.16
N THR A 30 5.68 18.97 9.63
CA THR A 30 6.20 17.84 8.86
C THR A 30 6.94 16.90 9.81
N PHE A 31 6.51 15.65 9.88
CA PHE A 31 7.16 14.63 10.69
C PHE A 31 8.27 13.93 9.89
N ASN A 32 9.41 13.71 10.53
CA ASN A 32 10.43 12.79 10.03
C ASN A 32 10.12 11.37 10.53
N ILE A 33 9.21 10.70 9.86
CA ILE A 33 8.83 9.34 10.19
C ILE A 33 9.66 8.40 9.32
N THR A 34 10.50 7.59 9.96
CA THR A 34 11.34 6.59 9.31
C THR A 34 11.05 5.17 9.81
N THR A 35 10.37 5.05 10.95
CA THR A 35 10.02 3.77 11.55
C THR A 35 8.62 3.81 12.14
N MET A 36 8.05 2.65 12.46
CA MET A 36 6.78 2.57 13.18
C MET A 36 6.88 3.17 14.59
N ASN A 37 8.07 3.13 15.22
CA ASN A 37 8.30 3.74 16.52
C ASN A 37 8.20 5.28 16.47
N ASP A 38 8.62 5.90 15.38
CA ASP A 38 8.46 7.35 15.19
C ASP A 38 6.98 7.74 15.13
N ILE A 39 6.16 6.90 14.51
CA ILE A 39 4.70 7.06 14.49
C ILE A 39 4.14 7.06 15.91
N ASP A 40 4.55 6.10 16.75
CA ASP A 40 4.11 5.99 18.14
C ASP A 40 4.48 7.22 18.95
N VAL A 41 5.70 7.71 18.78
CA VAL A 41 6.18 8.91 19.49
C VAL A 41 5.35 10.14 19.11
N GLU A 42 5.15 10.36 17.81
CA GLU A 42 4.39 11.52 17.33
C GLU A 42 2.90 11.44 17.72
N LEU A 43 2.32 10.25 17.66
CA LEU A 43 0.93 10.04 18.10
C LEU A 43 0.75 10.37 19.59
N ARG A 44 1.67 9.92 20.46
CA ARG A 44 1.66 10.23 21.89
C ARG A 44 1.87 11.72 22.16
N ASN A 45 2.76 12.37 21.41
CA ASN A 45 3.01 13.80 21.52
C ASN A 45 1.77 14.62 21.16
N THR A 46 1.13 14.28 20.04
CA THR A 46 -0.10 14.96 19.59
C THR A 46 -1.24 14.74 20.59
N TYR A 47 -1.43 13.51 21.08
CA TYR A 47 -2.43 13.22 22.13
C TYR A 47 -2.22 14.09 23.39
N LYS A 48 -0.99 14.12 23.92
CA LYS A 48 -0.66 14.91 25.11
C LYS A 48 -0.87 16.40 24.87
N GLY A 49 -0.50 16.89 23.70
CA GLY A 49 -0.68 18.29 23.33
C GLY A 49 -2.15 18.70 23.29
N VAL A 50 -3.01 17.90 22.64
CA VAL A 50 -4.46 18.16 22.58
C VAL A 50 -5.10 18.06 23.96
N LEU A 51 -4.72 17.09 24.79
CA LEU A 51 -5.24 16.96 26.14
C LEU A 51 -4.85 18.15 27.01
N ALA A 52 -3.60 18.60 26.97
CA ALA A 52 -3.11 19.77 27.71
C ALA A 52 -3.82 21.07 27.26
N HIS A 53 -4.02 21.23 25.95
CA HIS A 53 -4.77 22.38 25.43
C HIS A 53 -6.21 22.38 25.93
N LYS A 54 -6.88 21.25 25.94
CA LYS A 54 -8.24 21.11 26.46
C LYS A 54 -8.33 21.37 27.95
N GLN A 55 -7.33 20.97 28.75
CA GLN A 55 -7.24 21.26 30.17
C GLN A 55 -7.05 22.75 30.41
N MET A 56 -6.23 23.42 29.62
CA MET A 56 -6.04 24.89 29.69
C MET A 56 -7.36 25.63 29.42
N LEU A 57 -8.11 25.23 28.37
CA LEU A 57 -9.43 25.82 28.08
C LEU A 57 -10.41 25.62 29.23
N ALA A 58 -10.42 24.44 29.86
CA ALA A 58 -11.27 24.16 31.01
C ALA A 58 -10.94 25.07 32.22
N THR A 59 -9.66 25.26 32.48
CA THR A 59 -9.20 26.18 33.53
C THR A 59 -9.63 27.65 33.26
N MET A 60 -9.45 28.12 32.01
CA MET A 60 -9.87 29.46 31.59
C MET A 60 -11.38 29.69 31.75
N ASN A 61 -12.17 28.63 31.52
CA ASN A 61 -13.63 28.67 31.59
C ASN A 61 -14.19 28.30 32.99
N ASN A 62 -13.34 28.17 34.00
CA ASN A 62 -13.70 27.70 35.34
C ASN A 62 -14.53 26.38 35.34
N SER A 63 -14.23 25.51 34.43
CA SER A 63 -14.87 24.18 34.29
C SER A 63 -13.95 23.06 34.78
N LYS A 64 -14.52 21.88 35.01
CA LYS A 64 -13.74 20.71 35.42
C LYS A 64 -12.77 20.29 34.35
N GLU A 65 -11.49 20.18 34.69
CA GLU A 65 -10.46 19.69 33.79
C GLU A 65 -10.75 18.24 33.29
N PRO A 66 -10.71 18.01 31.99
CA PRO A 66 -10.88 16.69 31.44
C PRO A 66 -9.64 15.82 31.70
N ALA A 67 -9.87 14.58 32.17
CA ALA A 67 -8.79 13.61 32.35
C ALA A 67 -8.46 12.84 31.07
N LYS A 68 -9.35 12.91 30.07
CA LYS A 68 -9.29 12.10 28.85
C LYS A 68 -9.88 12.83 27.65
N LEU A 69 -9.49 12.42 26.46
CA LEU A 69 -10.14 12.84 25.22
C LEU A 69 -11.42 12.02 24.97
N THR A 70 -12.37 12.61 24.27
CA THR A 70 -13.56 11.91 23.77
C THR A 70 -13.20 10.99 22.58
N ASP A 71 -14.10 10.10 22.20
CA ASP A 71 -13.91 9.21 21.04
C ASP A 71 -13.64 10.00 19.75
N PHE A 72 -14.35 11.12 19.57
CA PHE A 72 -14.19 11.99 18.41
C PHE A 72 -12.85 12.74 18.43
N GLU A 73 -12.42 13.26 19.56
CA GLU A 73 -11.13 13.95 19.71
C GLU A 73 -9.95 12.98 19.53
N LEU A 74 -10.09 11.72 19.97
CA LEU A 74 -9.10 10.67 19.68
C LEU A 74 -9.02 10.40 18.17
N ALA A 75 -10.16 10.34 17.49
CA ALA A 75 -10.18 10.16 16.04
C ALA A 75 -9.54 11.36 15.30
N LEU A 76 -9.72 12.59 15.80
CA LEU A 76 -9.02 13.77 15.27
C LEU A 76 -7.51 13.65 15.43
N VAL A 77 -7.02 13.25 16.62
CA VAL A 77 -5.59 13.02 16.86
C VAL A 77 -5.02 12.00 15.88
N LEU A 78 -5.70 10.87 15.69
CA LEU A 78 -5.29 9.83 14.75
C LEU A 78 -5.22 10.34 13.31
N THR A 79 -6.31 10.94 12.83
CA THR A 79 -6.42 11.41 11.44
C THR A 79 -5.46 12.54 11.14
N PHE A 80 -5.17 13.39 12.14
CA PHE A 80 -4.20 14.46 12.01
C PHE A 80 -2.76 13.94 11.96
N THR A 81 -2.41 12.98 12.82
CA THR A 81 -1.03 12.50 12.98
C THR A 81 -0.65 11.45 11.94
N LEU A 82 -1.60 10.59 11.58
CA LEU A 82 -1.34 9.43 10.71
C LEU A 82 -1.79 9.71 9.27
N PRO A 83 -1.01 9.27 8.27
CA PRO A 83 -1.38 9.38 6.86
C PRO A 83 -2.42 8.31 6.47
N ILE A 84 -3.57 8.33 7.15
CA ILE A 84 -4.67 7.40 6.94
C ILE A 84 -5.49 7.86 5.75
N VAL A 85 -5.77 6.92 4.84
CA VAL A 85 -6.61 7.11 3.66
C VAL A 85 -7.62 5.96 3.51
N ARG A 86 -8.63 6.15 2.69
CA ARG A 86 -9.49 5.10 2.17
C ARG A 86 -9.18 4.89 0.71
N ILE A 87 -8.82 3.68 0.31
CA ILE A 87 -8.49 3.38 -1.08
C ILE A 87 -9.72 2.84 -1.79
N ALA A 88 -10.14 3.54 -2.87
CA ALA A 88 -11.18 3.09 -3.76
C ALA A 88 -10.56 2.42 -5.00
N TYR A 89 -10.97 1.18 -5.29
CA TYR A 89 -10.44 0.42 -6.43
C TYR A 89 -11.14 0.75 -7.76
N SER A 90 -12.26 1.42 -7.72
CA SER A 90 -12.95 1.93 -8.91
C SER A 90 -13.87 3.11 -8.57
N ALA A 91 -14.21 3.93 -9.58
CA ALA A 91 -15.20 4.98 -9.42
C ALA A 91 -16.62 4.47 -9.05
N LEU A 92 -16.87 3.17 -9.26
CA LEU A 92 -18.12 2.49 -8.91
C LEU A 92 -18.08 1.88 -7.50
N SER A 93 -16.94 1.89 -6.80
CA SER A 93 -16.84 1.42 -5.42
C SER A 93 -17.68 2.34 -4.53
N SER A 94 -18.56 1.74 -3.74
CA SER A 94 -19.31 2.50 -2.73
C SER A 94 -18.32 3.13 -1.75
N LYS A 95 -18.53 4.40 -1.39
CA LYS A 95 -17.72 5.07 -0.37
C LYS A 95 -17.77 4.36 1.00
N THR A 96 -18.74 3.51 1.21
CA THR A 96 -18.93 2.73 2.45
C THR A 96 -18.11 1.44 2.49
N ASP A 97 -17.64 0.95 1.35
CA ASP A 97 -16.96 -0.35 1.24
C ASP A 97 -15.42 -0.23 1.20
N THR A 98 -14.90 0.96 1.51
CA THR A 98 -13.46 1.21 1.48
C THR A 98 -12.86 1.03 2.88
N ASN A 99 -11.85 0.14 3.00
CA ASN A 99 -11.09 -0.05 4.23
C ASN A 99 -10.15 1.13 4.48
N LEU A 100 -9.72 1.27 5.74
CA LEU A 100 -8.69 2.23 6.14
C LEU A 100 -7.30 1.67 5.82
N TYR A 101 -6.48 2.48 5.20
CA TYR A 101 -5.10 2.18 4.84
C TYR A 101 -4.16 3.24 5.38
N MET A 102 -2.93 2.83 5.68
CA MET A 102 -1.86 3.73 6.11
C MET A 102 -0.57 3.38 5.37
N PHE A 103 0.19 4.40 5.00
CA PHE A 103 1.50 4.24 4.38
C PHE A 103 2.50 3.61 5.36
N ASN A 104 3.23 2.58 4.91
CA ASN A 104 4.28 1.93 5.70
C ASN A 104 5.65 2.56 5.41
N PRO A 105 6.24 3.32 6.34
CA PRO A 105 7.54 3.96 6.18
C PRO A 105 8.72 3.10 6.68
N ASP A 106 8.48 1.93 7.29
CA ASP A 106 9.50 1.14 7.97
C ASP A 106 10.47 0.47 6.99
N PRO A 107 11.77 0.85 6.97
CA PRO A 107 12.76 0.28 6.08
C PRO A 107 13.04 -1.20 6.32
N ASN A 108 12.69 -1.73 7.51
CA ASN A 108 12.84 -3.14 7.84
C ASN A 108 11.60 -3.97 7.46
N SER A 109 10.52 -3.31 7.05
CA SER A 109 9.31 -4.00 6.61
C SER A 109 9.44 -4.45 5.16
N LYS A 110 9.03 -5.69 4.87
CA LYS A 110 8.85 -6.16 3.49
C LYS A 110 7.85 -5.31 2.69
N ASN A 111 6.97 -4.59 3.39
CA ASN A 111 5.92 -3.76 2.81
C ASN A 111 6.29 -2.25 2.82
N LEU A 112 7.58 -1.93 3.03
CA LEU A 112 8.06 -0.55 2.90
C LEU A 112 7.52 0.10 1.63
N GLY A 113 6.95 1.29 1.79
CA GLY A 113 6.45 2.10 0.68
C GLY A 113 5.03 1.75 0.20
N LEU A 114 4.39 0.75 0.81
CA LEU A 114 3.02 0.37 0.49
C LEU A 114 2.01 0.94 1.48
N TYR A 115 0.78 1.05 1.03
CA TYR A 115 -0.38 1.28 1.87
C TYR A 115 -0.94 -0.06 2.35
N GLU A 116 -1.04 -0.24 3.67
CA GLU A 116 -1.54 -1.44 4.33
C GLU A 116 -2.82 -1.15 5.09
N GLU A 117 -3.71 -2.14 5.20
CA GLU A 117 -4.89 -2.03 6.07
C GLU A 117 -4.46 -1.74 7.51
N CYS A 118 -5.05 -0.70 8.12
CA CYS A 118 -4.60 -0.20 9.41
C CYS A 118 -5.65 -0.24 10.52
N GLY A 119 -6.77 -0.91 10.33
CA GLY A 119 -7.84 -0.97 11.34
C GLY A 119 -7.35 -1.53 12.68
N GLU A 120 -6.66 -2.68 12.66
CA GLU A 120 -6.11 -3.31 13.88
C GLU A 120 -4.99 -2.45 14.51
N PHE A 121 -4.16 -1.82 13.68
CA PHE A 121 -3.13 -0.88 14.12
C PHE A 121 -3.76 0.29 14.91
N ILE A 122 -4.82 0.89 14.39
CA ILE A 122 -5.55 1.98 15.02
C ILE A 122 -6.11 1.53 16.39
N GLU A 123 -6.76 0.37 16.45
CA GLU A 123 -7.32 -0.16 17.70
C GLU A 123 -6.27 -0.39 18.77
N LEU A 124 -5.11 -0.95 18.39
CA LEU A 124 -4.00 -1.15 19.29
C LEU A 124 -3.48 0.18 19.86
N HIS A 125 -3.18 1.16 18.98
CA HIS A 125 -2.56 2.42 19.36
C HIS A 125 -3.48 3.30 20.21
N VAL A 126 -4.77 3.33 19.90
CA VAL A 126 -5.77 3.99 20.74
C VAL A 126 -5.79 3.38 22.15
N SER A 127 -5.70 2.05 22.24
CA SER A 127 -5.66 1.38 23.54
C SER A 127 -4.38 1.67 24.34
N LEU A 128 -3.27 2.01 23.68
CA LEU A 128 -2.02 2.43 24.32
C LEU A 128 -2.04 3.90 24.75
N LEU A 129 -2.77 4.74 24.05
CA LEU A 129 -2.89 6.16 24.37
C LEU A 129 -3.81 6.43 25.57
N GLN A 130 -4.92 5.72 25.63
CA GLN A 130 -5.97 5.96 26.63
C GLN A 130 -6.63 4.66 27.08
N GLN A 131 -6.60 4.39 28.37
CA GLN A 131 -7.25 3.24 28.99
C GLN A 131 -8.18 3.65 30.14
N PRO A 132 -9.20 2.83 30.48
CA PRO A 132 -9.73 1.72 29.69
C PRO A 132 -10.58 2.18 28.51
N LEU A 133 -10.61 1.41 27.43
CA LEU A 133 -11.49 1.62 26.29
C LEU A 133 -12.49 0.46 26.18
N SER A 134 -13.77 0.77 26.14
CA SER A 134 -14.80 -0.20 25.86
C SER A 134 -14.79 -0.59 24.36
N MET A 135 -15.39 -1.73 24.02
CA MET A 135 -15.55 -2.14 22.63
C MET A 135 -16.33 -1.11 21.81
N ASN A 136 -17.35 -0.46 22.41
CA ASN A 136 -18.14 0.56 21.73
C ASN A 136 -17.30 1.81 21.41
N MET A 137 -16.45 2.26 22.36
CA MET A 137 -15.53 3.38 22.12
C MET A 137 -14.58 3.10 20.95
N ARG A 138 -14.00 1.91 20.87
CA ARG A 138 -13.14 1.53 19.73
C ARG A 138 -13.87 1.59 18.40
N LYS A 139 -15.09 1.05 18.34
CA LYS A 139 -15.93 1.11 17.14
C LYS A 139 -16.30 2.55 16.76
N ASN A 140 -16.62 3.40 17.72
CA ASN A 140 -16.92 4.81 17.48
C ASN A 140 -15.69 5.53 16.89
N ILE A 141 -14.51 5.33 17.49
CA ILE A 141 -13.25 5.93 17.01
C ILE A 141 -12.97 5.51 15.57
N LEU A 142 -13.04 4.20 15.26
CA LEU A 142 -12.85 3.71 13.89
C LEU A 142 -13.88 4.30 12.92
N SER A 143 -15.13 4.43 13.35
CA SER A 143 -16.18 5.05 12.53
C SER A 143 -15.86 6.52 12.23
N TYR A 144 -15.43 7.29 13.22
CA TYR A 144 -15.05 8.69 13.03
C TYR A 144 -13.81 8.83 12.14
N VAL A 145 -12.78 8.00 12.36
CA VAL A 145 -11.60 7.97 11.46
C VAL A 145 -12.01 7.66 10.03
N THR A 146 -12.91 6.69 9.84
CA THR A 146 -13.42 6.33 8.50
C THR A 146 -14.17 7.48 7.84
N MET A 147 -14.95 8.26 8.62
CA MET A 147 -15.64 9.45 8.08
C MET A 147 -14.65 10.55 7.66
N MET A 148 -13.59 10.76 8.42
CA MET A 148 -12.64 11.85 8.21
C MET A 148 -11.56 11.50 7.20
N ALA A 149 -11.18 10.24 7.05
CA ALA A 149 -10.12 9.79 6.15
C ALA A 149 -10.48 10.10 4.68
N PRO A 150 -9.58 10.75 3.92
CA PRO A 150 -9.82 11.06 2.52
C PRO A 150 -9.93 9.78 1.68
N VAL A 151 -10.77 9.83 0.65
CA VAL A 151 -10.85 8.76 -0.35
C VAL A 151 -9.86 9.07 -1.46
N VAL A 152 -8.98 8.14 -1.72
CA VAL A 152 -7.95 8.21 -2.77
C VAL A 152 -8.05 7.00 -3.69
N TYR A 153 -7.43 7.09 -4.85
CA TYR A 153 -7.26 5.97 -5.79
C TYR A 153 -5.81 5.53 -5.79
N GLU A 154 -5.57 4.27 -6.13
CA GLU A 154 -4.20 3.82 -6.37
C GLU A 154 -3.56 4.62 -7.51
N SER A 155 -2.27 4.95 -7.34
CA SER A 155 -1.47 5.67 -8.34
C SER A 155 -1.00 4.70 -9.44
N LEU A 156 -1.96 3.99 -10.05
CA LEU A 156 -1.71 3.04 -11.13
C LEU A 156 -1.64 3.83 -12.45
N ASP A 157 -0.45 4.18 -12.87
CA ASP A 157 -0.20 4.79 -14.19
C ASP A 157 0.67 3.88 -15.07
N SER A 158 0.74 4.23 -16.36
CA SER A 158 1.55 3.48 -17.31
C SER A 158 3.04 3.76 -17.22
N ALA A 159 3.45 4.83 -16.54
CA ALA A 159 4.84 5.29 -16.48
C ALA A 159 5.62 4.67 -15.30
N HIS A 160 4.96 4.29 -14.22
CA HIS A 160 5.60 3.83 -13.00
C HIS A 160 5.37 2.35 -12.71
N VAL A 161 6.38 1.72 -12.12
CA VAL A 161 6.30 0.34 -11.58
C VAL A 161 6.88 0.37 -10.17
N VAL A 162 6.11 -0.09 -9.19
CA VAL A 162 6.57 -0.20 -7.81
C VAL A 162 7.38 -1.47 -7.66
N VAL A 163 8.66 -1.33 -7.34
CA VAL A 163 9.63 -2.41 -7.14
C VAL A 163 10.06 -2.47 -5.67
N ASN A 164 10.80 -3.51 -5.28
CA ASN A 164 11.13 -3.70 -3.87
C ASN A 164 11.94 -2.55 -3.25
N ASN A 165 12.77 -1.88 -4.03
CA ASN A 165 13.66 -0.80 -3.57
C ASN A 165 13.23 0.61 -4.01
N GLY A 166 12.01 0.80 -4.54
CA GLY A 166 11.51 2.13 -4.92
C GLY A 166 10.42 2.12 -5.98
N ILE A 167 10.21 3.26 -6.60
CA ILE A 167 9.28 3.48 -7.69
C ILE A 167 10.09 3.67 -8.97
N PHE A 168 10.04 2.70 -9.88
CA PHE A 168 10.76 2.79 -11.16
C PHE A 168 9.93 3.57 -12.18
N ASN A 169 10.51 4.65 -12.66
CA ASN A 169 9.95 5.45 -13.75
C ASN A 169 10.45 4.91 -15.09
N LYS A 170 9.54 4.39 -15.92
CA LYS A 170 9.87 3.76 -17.21
C LYS A 170 10.27 4.77 -18.28
N GLU A 171 9.85 6.02 -18.19
CA GLU A 171 10.16 7.07 -19.15
C GLU A 171 11.56 7.60 -18.94
N THR A 172 11.90 7.98 -17.71
CA THR A 172 13.21 8.51 -17.35
C THR A 172 14.25 7.41 -17.09
N LYS A 173 13.82 6.14 -16.92
CA LYS A 173 14.67 4.99 -16.54
C LYS A 173 15.36 5.18 -15.20
N THR A 174 14.73 5.91 -14.28
CA THR A 174 15.25 6.21 -12.94
C THR A 174 14.45 5.50 -11.86
N LEU A 175 15.11 5.21 -10.74
CA LEU A 175 14.48 4.73 -9.53
C LEU A 175 14.23 5.92 -8.60
N GLU A 176 12.98 6.14 -8.23
CA GLU A 176 12.55 7.16 -7.30
C GLU A 176 12.34 6.54 -5.90
N PRO A 177 12.54 7.30 -4.81
CA PRO A 177 12.24 6.81 -3.47
C PRO A 177 10.74 6.63 -3.28
N PHE A 178 10.34 5.74 -2.37
CA PHE A 178 8.96 5.66 -1.93
C PHE A 178 8.48 6.98 -1.33
N ARG A 179 7.24 7.33 -1.61
CA ARG A 179 6.61 8.57 -1.13
C ARG A 179 5.11 8.36 -0.88
N PRO A 180 4.52 9.03 0.13
CA PRO A 180 3.11 8.82 0.50
C PRO A 180 2.10 9.33 -0.51
N ASP A 181 2.49 10.28 -1.36
CA ASP A 181 1.63 10.79 -2.43
C ASP A 181 1.49 9.81 -3.60
N PHE A 182 2.33 8.76 -3.63
CA PHE A 182 2.20 7.65 -4.57
C PHE A 182 1.51 6.47 -3.87
N VAL A 183 0.20 6.34 -4.08
CA VAL A 183 -0.63 5.33 -3.43
C VAL A 183 -0.48 3.99 -4.13
N ALA A 184 0.19 3.03 -3.47
CA ALA A 184 0.35 1.67 -3.96
C ALA A 184 0.04 0.66 -2.85
N THR A 185 -0.68 -0.43 -3.18
CA THR A 185 -1.02 -1.52 -2.26
C THR A 185 -0.21 -2.80 -2.53
N SER A 186 0.54 -2.82 -3.62
CA SER A 186 1.40 -3.94 -4.01
C SER A 186 2.67 -3.46 -4.70
N LYS A 187 3.71 -4.29 -4.67
CA LYS A 187 4.99 -4.04 -5.36
C LYS A 187 5.59 -5.34 -5.86
N ILE A 188 6.40 -5.26 -6.91
CA ILE A 188 7.26 -6.35 -7.33
C ILE A 188 8.34 -6.56 -6.26
N GLN A 189 8.52 -7.79 -5.76
CA GLN A 189 9.47 -8.08 -4.67
C GLN A 189 10.94 -8.14 -5.11
N THR A 190 11.21 -7.84 -6.38
CA THR A 190 12.56 -7.78 -6.93
C THR A 190 13.06 -6.33 -6.95
N ASP A 191 14.33 -6.14 -6.61
CA ASP A 191 14.98 -4.84 -6.71
C ASP A 191 15.22 -4.46 -8.17
N TYR A 192 14.98 -3.21 -8.51
CA TYR A 192 15.50 -2.65 -9.74
C TYR A 192 17.00 -2.37 -9.58
N LYS A 193 17.79 -2.89 -10.51
CA LYS A 193 19.23 -2.62 -10.62
C LYS A 193 19.54 -2.11 -12.03
N PRO A 194 20.21 -0.95 -12.19
CA PRO A 194 20.48 -0.37 -13.50
C PRO A 194 21.67 -1.07 -14.19
N VAL A 195 21.72 -2.40 -14.10
CA VAL A 195 22.81 -3.22 -14.66
C VAL A 195 22.34 -3.84 -15.97
N LYS A 196 23.16 -3.71 -17.03
CA LYS A 196 22.84 -4.22 -18.37
C LYS A 196 23.47 -5.60 -18.66
N THR A 197 23.89 -6.32 -17.64
CA THR A 197 24.55 -7.63 -17.83
C THR A 197 23.59 -8.74 -17.51
N THR A 198 23.35 -9.62 -18.47
CA THR A 198 22.66 -10.88 -18.25
C THR A 198 23.48 -11.73 -17.28
N PRO A 199 22.90 -12.20 -16.16
CA PRO A 199 23.57 -13.13 -15.27
C PRO A 199 23.88 -14.43 -16.01
N VAL A 200 25.13 -14.89 -15.91
CA VAL A 200 25.57 -16.18 -16.43
C VAL A 200 25.63 -17.17 -15.27
N LEU A 201 24.90 -18.25 -15.37
CA LEU A 201 24.90 -19.35 -14.42
C LEU A 201 25.77 -20.48 -14.98
N LYS A 202 26.45 -21.22 -14.10
CA LYS A 202 27.22 -22.41 -14.48
C LYS A 202 26.41 -23.65 -14.20
N GLU A 203 26.20 -24.46 -15.20
CA GLU A 203 25.62 -25.78 -15.07
C GLU A 203 26.61 -26.80 -14.45
N PRO A 204 26.13 -27.90 -13.89
CA PRO A 204 27.02 -28.93 -13.31
C PRO A 204 28.03 -29.53 -14.29
N ASP A 205 27.75 -29.49 -15.58
CA ASP A 205 28.65 -29.92 -16.65
C ASP A 205 29.69 -28.86 -17.06
N GLY A 206 29.64 -27.67 -16.46
CA GLY A 206 30.52 -26.56 -16.73
C GLY A 206 30.07 -25.64 -17.88
N SER A 207 28.95 -25.93 -18.53
CA SER A 207 28.36 -25.05 -19.54
C SER A 207 27.82 -23.77 -18.93
N ASP A 208 27.71 -22.71 -19.72
CA ASP A 208 27.09 -21.45 -19.36
C ASP A 208 25.60 -21.51 -19.68
N TRP A 209 24.77 -20.94 -18.79
CA TRP A 209 23.34 -20.81 -18.97
C TRP A 209 22.89 -19.37 -18.69
N THR A 210 22.02 -18.83 -19.53
CA THR A 210 21.42 -17.53 -19.37
C THR A 210 19.90 -17.58 -19.56
N VAL A 211 19.18 -16.64 -18.92
CA VAL A 211 17.72 -16.52 -19.11
C VAL A 211 17.40 -16.16 -20.57
N ASP A 212 18.25 -15.37 -21.22
CA ASP A 212 18.05 -14.98 -22.63
C ASP A 212 18.10 -16.20 -23.56
N GLU A 213 19.08 -17.09 -23.38
CA GLU A 213 19.17 -18.33 -24.15
C GLU A 213 17.99 -19.25 -23.89
N TRP A 214 17.60 -19.42 -22.62
CA TRP A 214 16.44 -20.22 -22.27
C TRP A 214 15.14 -19.69 -22.90
N ILE A 215 14.90 -18.38 -22.92
CA ILE A 215 13.72 -17.80 -23.57
C ILE A 215 13.77 -18.02 -25.09
N ARG A 216 14.95 -17.94 -25.69
CA ARG A 216 15.16 -18.23 -27.12
C ARG A 216 14.85 -19.69 -27.45
N GLU A 217 15.31 -20.64 -26.62
CA GLU A 217 14.99 -22.06 -26.75
C GLU A 217 13.48 -22.30 -26.55
N LEU A 218 12.87 -21.66 -25.54
CA LEU A 218 11.43 -21.75 -25.29
C LEU A 218 10.60 -21.26 -26.49
N ALA A 219 11.13 -20.30 -27.24
CA ALA A 219 10.57 -19.78 -28.49
C ALA A 219 10.83 -20.68 -29.73
N ASP A 220 11.55 -21.80 -29.58
CA ASP A 220 12.01 -22.63 -30.68
C ASP A 220 12.87 -21.83 -31.68
N HIS A 221 13.71 -20.92 -31.18
CA HIS A 221 14.58 -19.99 -31.93
C HIS A 221 13.81 -19.08 -32.92
N ASP A 222 12.52 -18.93 -32.76
CA ASP A 222 11.66 -18.03 -33.53
C ASP A 222 11.73 -16.64 -32.92
N PRO A 223 12.29 -15.60 -33.60
CA PRO A 223 12.49 -14.27 -33.03
C PRO A 223 11.19 -13.55 -32.73
N GLU A 224 10.09 -13.83 -33.42
CA GLU A 224 8.79 -13.21 -33.12
C GLU A 224 8.21 -13.77 -31.83
N LYS A 225 8.32 -15.08 -31.61
CA LYS A 225 7.91 -15.72 -30.36
C LYS A 225 8.81 -15.31 -29.19
N GLU A 226 10.13 -15.24 -29.42
CA GLU A 226 11.07 -14.75 -28.40
C GLU A 226 10.68 -13.33 -27.95
N LEU A 227 10.45 -12.40 -28.88
CA LEU A 227 9.99 -11.06 -28.59
C LEU A 227 8.65 -11.06 -27.84
N LEU A 228 7.71 -11.90 -28.25
CA LEU A 228 6.41 -12.03 -27.59
C LEU A 228 6.56 -12.49 -26.13
N LEU A 229 7.41 -13.47 -25.85
CA LEU A 229 7.69 -13.92 -24.49
C LEU A 229 8.26 -12.79 -23.62
N TRP A 230 9.21 -12.02 -24.14
CA TRP A 230 9.73 -10.84 -23.44
C TRP A 230 8.64 -9.77 -23.19
N GLN A 231 7.75 -9.55 -24.17
CA GLN A 231 6.62 -8.62 -24.00
C GLN A 231 5.62 -9.11 -22.94
N VAL A 232 5.32 -10.41 -22.90
CA VAL A 232 4.46 -11.00 -21.87
C VAL A 232 5.07 -10.85 -20.49
N LEU A 233 6.37 -11.10 -20.36
CA LEU A 233 7.10 -10.90 -19.10
C LEU A 233 7.02 -9.44 -18.65
N ALA A 234 7.31 -8.49 -19.54
CA ALA A 234 7.23 -7.07 -19.26
C ALA A 234 5.81 -6.61 -18.89
N ALA A 235 4.79 -7.12 -19.60
CA ALA A 235 3.39 -6.83 -19.30
C ALA A 235 2.96 -7.32 -17.92
N SER A 236 3.50 -8.46 -17.47
CA SER A 236 3.21 -9.03 -16.15
C SER A 236 3.72 -8.18 -14.98
N PHE A 237 4.62 -7.24 -15.24
CA PHE A 237 5.17 -6.31 -14.24
C PHE A 237 4.56 -4.92 -14.28
N ASN A 238 3.52 -4.72 -15.07
CA ASN A 238 2.89 -3.42 -15.24
C ASN A 238 1.40 -3.46 -14.87
N PRO A 239 1.05 -3.54 -13.58
CA PRO A 239 -0.34 -3.63 -13.13
C PRO A 239 -1.17 -2.39 -13.46
N GLY A 240 -0.53 -1.23 -13.66
CA GLY A 240 -1.18 0.03 -14.02
C GLY A 240 -1.67 0.12 -15.47
N HIS A 241 -1.41 -0.89 -16.31
CA HIS A 241 -1.80 -0.87 -17.71
C HIS A 241 -2.64 -2.10 -18.10
N SER A 242 -3.87 -1.86 -18.51
CA SER A 242 -4.73 -2.91 -19.05
C SER A 242 -4.51 -3.07 -20.55
N TYR A 243 -4.01 -4.23 -20.94
CA TYR A 243 -3.86 -4.60 -22.36
C TYR A 243 -5.17 -5.13 -22.97
N ASN A 244 -6.23 -5.31 -22.17
CA ASN A 244 -7.52 -5.89 -22.57
C ASN A 244 -7.36 -7.26 -23.26
N LYS A 245 -6.37 -8.05 -22.87
CA LYS A 245 -6.03 -9.36 -23.44
C LYS A 245 -5.73 -10.38 -22.34
N ALA A 246 -6.14 -11.60 -22.58
CA ALA A 246 -5.66 -12.76 -21.84
C ALA A 246 -4.65 -13.51 -22.72
N ILE A 247 -3.58 -14.03 -22.11
CA ILE A 247 -2.53 -14.75 -22.81
C ILE A 247 -2.70 -16.24 -22.47
N LEU A 248 -2.80 -17.07 -23.52
CA LEU A 248 -2.93 -18.50 -23.40
C LEU A 248 -1.67 -19.19 -23.97
N PHE A 249 -0.97 -19.92 -23.11
CA PHE A 249 0.12 -20.78 -23.55
C PHE A 249 -0.42 -22.17 -23.90
N VAL A 250 -0.42 -22.50 -25.18
CA VAL A 250 -0.94 -23.78 -25.68
C VAL A 250 0.18 -24.55 -26.36
N SER A 251 0.25 -25.84 -26.11
CA SER A 251 1.12 -26.76 -26.85
C SER A 251 0.45 -28.13 -26.95
N ARG A 252 0.87 -28.91 -27.93
CA ARG A 252 0.37 -30.29 -28.15
C ARG A 252 0.99 -31.28 -27.16
N GLU A 253 2.22 -31.03 -26.74
CA GLU A 253 3.00 -31.89 -25.85
C GLU A 253 3.22 -31.27 -24.49
N GLY A 254 3.45 -32.12 -23.48
CA GLY A 254 3.87 -31.67 -22.13
C GLY A 254 5.35 -31.30 -22.05
N ASN A 255 5.80 -30.86 -20.88
CA ASN A 255 7.21 -30.62 -20.55
C ASN A 255 7.96 -29.62 -21.45
N ASN A 256 7.28 -28.61 -21.95
CA ASN A 256 7.81 -27.60 -22.86
C ASN A 256 7.98 -26.21 -22.21
N GLY A 257 8.23 -26.16 -20.93
CA GLY A 257 8.63 -24.94 -20.20
C GLY A 257 7.52 -23.98 -19.83
N LYS A 258 6.23 -24.18 -20.19
CA LYS A 258 5.13 -23.26 -19.84
C LYS A 258 5.00 -23.02 -18.34
N GLY A 259 5.02 -24.10 -17.54
CA GLY A 259 4.96 -24.00 -16.08
C GLY A 259 6.18 -23.28 -15.50
N THR A 260 7.37 -23.55 -16.05
CA THR A 260 8.63 -22.88 -15.64
C THR A 260 8.59 -21.37 -15.94
N TYR A 261 8.05 -20.99 -17.10
CA TYR A 261 7.88 -19.59 -17.45
C TYR A 261 6.87 -18.89 -16.53
N GLY A 262 5.74 -19.52 -16.20
CA GLY A 262 4.80 -19.03 -15.21
C GLY A 262 5.45 -18.89 -13.82
N GLN A 263 6.33 -19.84 -13.45
CA GLN A 263 7.07 -19.80 -12.20
C GLN A 263 8.12 -18.66 -12.17
N LEU A 264 8.76 -18.37 -13.29
CA LEU A 264 9.64 -17.20 -13.44
C LEU A 264 8.88 -15.91 -13.10
N ILE A 265 7.70 -15.71 -13.69
CA ILE A 265 6.86 -14.54 -13.38
C ILE A 265 6.52 -14.50 -11.88
N LYS A 266 6.06 -15.61 -11.31
CA LYS A 266 5.73 -15.72 -9.88
C LYS A 266 6.91 -15.37 -8.98
N ASN A 267 8.11 -15.82 -9.32
CA ASN A 267 9.32 -15.55 -8.54
C ASN A 267 9.71 -14.07 -8.59
N ILE A 268 9.58 -13.43 -9.75
CA ILE A 268 9.92 -11.99 -9.89
C ILE A 268 8.93 -11.11 -9.16
N VAL A 269 7.62 -11.32 -9.32
CA VAL A 269 6.62 -10.51 -8.62
C VAL A 269 6.59 -10.79 -7.12
N GLY A 270 6.97 -12.00 -6.71
CA GLY A 270 7.07 -12.43 -5.33
C GLY A 270 5.79 -13.02 -4.76
N GLN A 271 5.98 -13.78 -3.69
CA GLN A 271 4.88 -14.45 -3.01
C GLN A 271 3.87 -13.44 -2.44
N GLY A 272 2.58 -13.68 -2.69
CA GLY A 272 1.50 -12.78 -2.26
C GLY A 272 1.12 -11.72 -3.30
N ASN A 273 1.95 -11.48 -4.32
CA ASN A 273 1.66 -10.48 -5.37
C ASN A 273 1.05 -11.09 -6.65
N TYR A 274 0.88 -12.38 -6.70
CA TYR A 274 0.14 -13.05 -7.78
C TYR A 274 -1.06 -13.81 -7.23
N SER A 275 -2.02 -14.08 -8.09
CA SER A 275 -3.10 -15.03 -7.83
C SER A 275 -3.09 -16.17 -8.85
N SER A 276 -3.66 -17.31 -8.46
CA SER A 276 -3.75 -18.51 -9.30
C SER A 276 -5.18 -19.06 -9.34
N LEU A 277 -6.16 -18.16 -9.42
CA LEU A 277 -7.57 -18.51 -9.48
C LEU A 277 -7.87 -19.19 -10.82
N LYS A 278 -8.46 -20.37 -10.78
CA LYS A 278 -8.87 -21.09 -12.00
C LYS A 278 -10.02 -20.37 -12.70
N ILE A 279 -10.05 -20.42 -14.03
CA ILE A 279 -11.04 -19.70 -14.85
C ILE A 279 -12.48 -20.02 -14.41
N HIS A 280 -12.81 -21.28 -14.09
CA HIS A 280 -14.16 -21.66 -13.63
C HIS A 280 -14.54 -21.10 -12.25
N ASP A 281 -13.56 -20.70 -11.44
CA ASP A 281 -13.80 -20.13 -10.12
C ASP A 281 -14.19 -18.66 -10.17
N TYR A 282 -14.01 -17.97 -11.31
CA TYR A 282 -14.44 -16.58 -11.48
C TYR A 282 -15.96 -16.37 -11.30
N SER A 283 -16.76 -17.40 -11.50
CA SER A 283 -18.21 -17.36 -11.25
C SER A 283 -18.58 -17.42 -9.77
N LYS A 284 -17.66 -17.89 -8.91
CA LYS A 284 -17.90 -18.02 -7.48
C LYS A 284 -17.88 -16.65 -6.78
N ARG A 285 -18.84 -16.46 -5.85
CA ARG A 285 -19.15 -15.15 -5.26
C ARG A 285 -17.97 -14.48 -4.55
N PHE A 286 -17.11 -15.22 -3.86
CA PHE A 286 -16.05 -14.67 -3.02
C PHE A 286 -14.64 -14.82 -3.59
N GLU A 287 -14.44 -15.66 -4.60
CA GLU A 287 -13.11 -15.99 -5.14
C GLU A 287 -12.41 -14.79 -5.81
N LYS A 288 -13.19 -13.89 -6.40
CA LYS A 288 -12.64 -12.66 -7.02
C LYS A 288 -11.91 -11.75 -6.03
N ARG A 289 -12.18 -11.89 -4.73
CA ARG A 289 -11.45 -11.15 -3.69
C ARG A 289 -9.95 -11.47 -3.70
N ASN A 290 -9.59 -12.68 -4.15
CA ASN A 290 -8.20 -13.13 -4.28
C ASN A 290 -7.41 -12.40 -5.39
N LEU A 291 -8.08 -11.59 -6.23
CA LEU A 291 -7.45 -10.77 -7.27
C LEU A 291 -7.05 -9.38 -6.78
N ILE A 292 -7.66 -8.91 -5.69
CA ILE A 292 -7.43 -7.56 -5.17
C ILE A 292 -5.99 -7.44 -4.65
N GLY A 293 -5.29 -6.36 -5.01
CA GLY A 293 -3.91 -6.10 -4.60
C GLY A 293 -2.88 -7.06 -5.22
N LYS A 294 -3.21 -7.74 -6.33
CA LYS A 294 -2.26 -8.60 -7.04
C LYS A 294 -1.72 -7.91 -8.27
N VAL A 295 -0.42 -8.10 -8.51
CA VAL A 295 0.29 -7.56 -9.67
C VAL A 295 -0.08 -8.32 -10.93
N VAL A 296 -0.20 -9.64 -10.83
CA VAL A 296 -0.50 -10.52 -11.96
C VAL A 296 -1.40 -11.68 -11.54
N HIS A 297 -2.21 -12.15 -12.47
CA HIS A 297 -2.98 -13.37 -12.32
C HIS A 297 -2.47 -14.46 -13.30
N ILE A 298 -2.12 -15.63 -12.77
CA ILE A 298 -1.60 -16.77 -13.54
C ILE A 298 -2.47 -17.97 -13.20
N ALA A 299 -3.37 -18.33 -14.11
CA ALA A 299 -4.19 -19.54 -13.99
C ALA A 299 -3.48 -20.74 -14.65
N ASP A 300 -3.58 -21.90 -14.00
CA ASP A 300 -3.08 -23.18 -14.50
C ASP A 300 -4.23 -24.19 -14.58
#